data_910d683514013c2205c91c5fd9d4ef14
#
_entry.id   910d683514013c2205c91c5fd9d4ef14
#
_cell.length_a   1.000
_cell.length_b   1.000
_cell.length_c   1.000
_cell.angle_alpha   90.00
_cell.angle_beta   90.00
_cell.angle_gamma   90.00
#
_symmetry.space_group_name_H-M   'P 1'
#
loop_
_entity.id
_entity.type
_entity.pdbx_description
1 polymer ?
#
loop_
_entity_poly.entity_id
_entity_poly.type
_entity_poly.pdbx_seq_one_letter_code
_entity_poly.pdbx_strand_id
1 'polypeptide(L)'
;LTDFRYGEAARMQVKDCKVVVYQRLAKSIEEILRRHEIRGVLLEHENLTLAQADIYETVCKQWNAVPVKDTTLDTLLKEMRAVKTEKEIENIKAAQSITDAAFTHILNYIDTNKSEREIALELEFFMRKQGAEKIAFDTIVVSGTNGSMCHGVPSDKKIQKGDFITMDFGAVVNGYHSDMTRTVAYGTVSEAQKQVYQTVLQAQLAAIQTATSGIPCNQVDKAARDIIDVNYAGTFGHTTGHAVGLEIHEWPYFAPACQVITKPGMVITVEPGIYLEGKFGVRIEDMVLIQENGCENLTGSAKELLIL
;
A
#
# COMPACT_ATOMS: atom_id res chain seq x y z
N LEU A 1 3.70 -25.55 7.75
CA LEU A 1 4.93 -25.87 8.50
C LEU A 1 5.39 -24.66 9.29
N THR A 2 5.81 -24.85 10.55
CA THR A 2 6.39 -23.79 11.39
C THR A 2 7.47 -24.37 12.29
N ASP A 3 8.39 -23.53 12.82
CA ASP A 3 9.37 -23.99 13.78
C ASP A 3 8.84 -23.93 15.23
N PHE A 4 9.64 -24.39 16.19
CA PHE A 4 9.28 -24.46 17.60
C PHE A 4 8.83 -23.11 18.18
N ARG A 5 9.43 -21.99 17.78
CA ARG A 5 9.14 -20.64 18.29
C ARG A 5 7.69 -20.20 18.08
N TYR A 6 7.09 -20.66 17.01
CA TYR A 6 5.73 -20.25 16.60
C TYR A 6 4.70 -21.38 16.71
N GLY A 7 5.10 -22.58 17.18
CA GLY A 7 4.26 -23.77 17.19
C GLY A 7 2.97 -23.62 18.01
N GLU A 8 3.05 -22.96 19.18
CA GLU A 8 1.89 -22.71 20.05
C GLU A 8 0.97 -21.67 19.40
N ALA A 9 1.50 -20.51 19.02
CA ALA A 9 0.74 -19.45 18.39
C ALA A 9 0.04 -19.94 17.10
N ALA A 10 0.75 -20.72 16.27
CA ALA A 10 0.16 -21.28 15.05
C ALA A 10 -1.03 -22.21 15.34
N ARG A 11 -0.95 -23.06 16.40
CA ARG A 11 -2.09 -23.93 16.78
C ARG A 11 -3.29 -23.15 17.29
N MET A 12 -3.08 -21.98 17.87
CA MET A 12 -4.17 -21.11 18.34
C MET A 12 -4.83 -20.33 17.17
N GLN A 13 -4.03 -19.90 16.21
CA GLN A 13 -4.48 -19.03 15.12
C GLN A 13 -5.01 -19.79 13.91
N VAL A 14 -4.38 -20.93 13.55
CA VAL A 14 -4.73 -21.70 12.35
C VAL A 14 -5.87 -22.66 12.64
N LYS A 15 -7.03 -22.46 12.02
CA LYS A 15 -8.24 -23.27 12.22
C LYS A 15 -8.45 -24.33 11.13
N ASP A 16 -8.14 -23.98 9.88
CA ASP A 16 -8.52 -24.75 8.70
C ASP A 16 -7.39 -25.60 8.11
N CYS A 17 -6.19 -25.55 8.72
CA CYS A 17 -5.03 -26.27 8.26
C CYS A 17 -4.35 -27.06 9.39
N LYS A 18 -3.71 -28.18 9.05
CA LYS A 18 -2.90 -28.92 9.99
C LYS A 18 -1.57 -28.21 10.24
N VAL A 19 -1.30 -27.85 11.50
CA VAL A 19 -0.03 -27.26 11.92
C VAL A 19 1.00 -28.39 12.19
N VAL A 20 2.12 -28.35 11.47
CA VAL A 20 3.27 -29.25 11.68
C VAL A 20 4.48 -28.41 12.15
N VAL A 21 4.96 -28.70 13.36
CA VAL A 21 6.15 -28.07 13.92
C VAL A 21 7.36 -28.89 13.52
N TYR A 22 8.27 -28.30 12.74
CA TYR A 22 9.47 -29.00 12.27
C TYR A 22 10.69 -28.73 13.15
N GLN A 23 11.61 -29.71 13.18
CA GLN A 23 12.97 -29.53 13.67
C GLN A 23 13.95 -29.27 12.52
N ARG A 24 13.73 -29.94 11.38
CA ARG A 24 14.50 -29.79 10.15
C ARG A 24 13.52 -29.64 8.98
N LEU A 25 13.45 -28.46 8.41
CA LEU A 25 12.48 -28.11 7.36
C LEU A 25 12.51 -29.10 6.18
N ALA A 26 13.68 -29.33 5.60
CA ALA A 26 13.84 -30.22 4.46
C ALA A 26 13.30 -31.63 4.71
N LYS A 27 13.59 -32.22 5.89
CA LYS A 27 13.10 -33.54 6.27
C LYS A 27 11.57 -33.57 6.41
N SER A 28 10.99 -32.55 7.01
CA SER A 28 9.54 -32.47 7.19
C SER A 28 8.80 -32.28 5.86
N ILE A 29 9.39 -31.53 4.91
CA ILE A 29 8.87 -31.41 3.55
C ILE A 29 8.92 -32.79 2.85
N GLU A 30 10.05 -33.49 2.88
CA GLU A 30 10.18 -34.83 2.31
C GLU A 30 9.13 -35.79 2.88
N GLU A 31 8.93 -35.81 4.21
CA GLU A 31 7.94 -36.65 4.87
C GLU A 31 6.50 -36.35 4.40
N ILE A 32 6.18 -35.06 4.17
CA ILE A 32 4.87 -34.64 3.65
C ILE A 32 4.71 -35.08 2.21
N LEU A 33 5.69 -34.80 1.33
CA LEU A 33 5.65 -35.20 -0.08
C LEU A 33 5.44 -36.72 -0.20
N ARG A 34 6.16 -37.52 0.59
CA ARG A 34 6.06 -38.97 0.62
C ARG A 34 4.70 -39.45 1.16
N ARG A 35 4.22 -38.88 2.28
CA ARG A 35 2.96 -39.29 2.91
C ARG A 35 1.76 -39.05 2.02
N HIS A 36 1.78 -37.97 1.25
CA HIS A 36 0.67 -37.57 0.37
C HIS A 36 0.93 -37.90 -1.11
N GLU A 37 2.01 -38.66 -1.39
CA GLU A 37 2.38 -39.11 -2.76
C GLU A 37 2.49 -37.96 -3.76
N ILE A 38 2.92 -36.75 -3.28
CA ILE A 38 3.00 -35.55 -4.10
C ILE A 38 4.16 -35.69 -5.10
N ARG A 39 3.87 -35.45 -6.39
CA ARG A 39 4.84 -35.55 -7.50
C ARG A 39 5.10 -34.23 -8.22
N GLY A 40 4.32 -33.20 -7.97
CA GLY A 40 4.50 -31.85 -8.47
C GLY A 40 4.38 -30.83 -7.36
N VAL A 41 5.25 -29.83 -7.31
CA VAL A 41 5.25 -28.77 -6.31
C VAL A 41 5.38 -27.44 -7.01
N LEU A 42 4.38 -26.56 -6.89
CA LEU A 42 4.47 -25.19 -7.34
C LEU A 42 5.25 -24.38 -6.30
N LEU A 43 6.22 -23.58 -6.75
CA LEU A 43 7.00 -22.70 -5.90
C LEU A 43 6.65 -21.24 -6.19
N GLU A 44 6.58 -20.42 -5.15
CA GLU A 44 6.41 -18.97 -5.30
C GLU A 44 7.69 -18.36 -5.90
N HIS A 45 7.68 -18.15 -7.21
CA HIS A 45 8.84 -17.70 -7.97
C HIS A 45 9.33 -16.30 -7.56
N GLU A 46 8.39 -15.40 -7.25
CA GLU A 46 8.69 -14.01 -6.91
C GLU A 46 9.12 -13.80 -5.44
N ASN A 47 8.84 -14.76 -4.55
CA ASN A 47 9.07 -14.61 -3.10
C ASN A 47 10.20 -15.47 -2.54
N LEU A 48 10.51 -16.60 -3.17
CA LEU A 48 11.56 -17.47 -2.67
C LEU A 48 12.96 -16.91 -2.97
N THR A 49 13.83 -16.93 -1.96
CA THR A 49 15.24 -16.69 -2.19
C THR A 49 15.87 -17.88 -2.97
N LEU A 50 16.94 -17.63 -3.69
CA LEU A 50 17.68 -18.71 -4.39
C LEU A 50 18.08 -19.85 -3.43
N ALA A 51 18.52 -19.52 -2.20
CA ALA A 51 18.89 -20.52 -1.21
C ALA A 51 17.68 -21.39 -0.76
N GLN A 52 16.51 -20.81 -0.64
CA GLN A 52 15.29 -21.57 -0.34
C GLN A 52 14.87 -22.45 -1.51
N ALA A 53 14.94 -21.93 -2.74
CA ALA A 53 14.65 -22.69 -3.94
C ALA A 53 15.57 -23.92 -4.08
N ASP A 54 16.87 -23.78 -3.82
CA ASP A 54 17.83 -24.88 -3.82
C ASP A 54 17.49 -25.98 -2.82
N ILE A 55 17.04 -25.61 -1.62
CA ILE A 55 16.56 -26.55 -0.60
C ILE A 55 15.34 -27.32 -1.12
N TYR A 56 14.33 -26.63 -1.65
CA TYR A 56 13.11 -27.26 -2.15
C TYR A 56 13.39 -28.16 -3.35
N GLU A 57 14.26 -27.76 -4.26
CA GLU A 57 14.67 -28.60 -5.38
C GLU A 57 15.37 -29.89 -4.91
N THR A 58 16.27 -29.76 -3.94
CA THR A 58 16.99 -30.93 -3.40
C THR A 58 16.00 -31.93 -2.79
N VAL A 59 15.04 -31.45 -2.00
CA VAL A 59 14.02 -32.31 -1.39
C VAL A 59 13.10 -32.93 -2.45
N CYS A 60 12.69 -32.17 -3.46
CA CYS A 60 11.87 -32.68 -4.55
C CYS A 60 12.60 -33.79 -5.32
N LYS A 61 13.86 -33.59 -5.65
CA LYS A 61 14.72 -34.60 -6.34
C LYS A 61 14.83 -35.91 -5.53
N GLN A 62 14.98 -35.83 -4.21
CA GLN A 62 15.09 -37.01 -3.34
C GLN A 62 13.80 -37.86 -3.36
N TRP A 63 12.65 -37.25 -3.57
CA TRP A 63 11.34 -37.93 -3.66
C TRP A 63 10.86 -38.16 -5.09
N ASN A 64 11.63 -37.84 -6.13
CA ASN A 64 11.19 -37.83 -7.53
C ASN A 64 9.94 -36.95 -7.77
N ALA A 65 9.81 -35.84 -7.06
CA ALA A 65 8.85 -34.78 -7.32
C ALA A 65 9.44 -33.72 -8.25
N VAL A 66 8.61 -33.09 -9.05
CA VAL A 66 9.01 -32.05 -9.99
C VAL A 66 8.70 -30.67 -9.38
N PRO A 67 9.72 -29.85 -9.06
CA PRO A 67 9.47 -28.47 -8.68
C PRO A 67 9.15 -27.63 -9.92
N VAL A 68 8.01 -26.93 -9.90
CA VAL A 68 7.60 -26.00 -10.94
C VAL A 68 7.93 -24.60 -10.47
N LYS A 69 8.80 -23.90 -11.22
CA LYS A 69 9.38 -22.58 -10.86
C LYS A 69 8.97 -21.51 -11.87
N ASP A 70 7.78 -21.57 -12.35
CA ASP A 70 7.20 -20.50 -13.15
C ASP A 70 6.30 -19.61 -12.28
N THR A 71 5.69 -18.60 -12.87
CA THR A 71 4.84 -17.63 -12.19
C THR A 71 3.41 -18.14 -11.94
N THR A 72 3.12 -19.44 -12.14
CA THR A 72 1.76 -20.00 -12.01
C THR A 72 1.20 -19.77 -10.61
N LEU A 73 1.97 -20.15 -9.57
CA LEU A 73 1.51 -19.97 -8.18
C LEU A 73 1.36 -18.50 -7.82
N ASP A 74 2.33 -17.68 -8.21
CA ASP A 74 2.30 -16.23 -7.95
C ASP A 74 1.08 -15.58 -8.60
N THR A 75 0.75 -15.95 -9.85
CA THR A 75 -0.43 -15.45 -10.55
C THR A 75 -1.72 -15.87 -9.85
N LEU A 76 -1.85 -17.12 -9.45
CA LEU A 76 -3.03 -17.61 -8.73
C LEU A 76 -3.21 -16.87 -7.39
N LEU A 77 -2.13 -16.67 -6.64
CA LEU A 77 -2.18 -15.95 -5.35
C LEU A 77 -2.55 -14.48 -5.56
N LYS A 78 -1.98 -13.80 -6.57
CA LYS A 78 -2.32 -12.42 -6.93
C LYS A 78 -3.80 -12.29 -7.30
N GLU A 79 -4.31 -13.16 -8.16
CA GLU A 79 -5.72 -13.15 -8.57
C GLU A 79 -6.67 -13.42 -7.38
N MET A 80 -6.31 -14.34 -6.49
CA MET A 80 -7.10 -14.67 -5.30
C MET A 80 -7.14 -13.51 -4.30
N ARG A 81 -6.03 -12.76 -4.13
CA ARG A 81 -5.92 -11.60 -3.25
C ARG A 81 -6.56 -10.34 -3.84
N ALA A 82 -6.64 -10.22 -5.17
CA ALA A 82 -7.09 -9.01 -5.85
C ALA A 82 -8.54 -8.64 -5.49
N VAL A 83 -9.44 -9.63 -5.44
CA VAL A 83 -10.86 -9.43 -5.10
C VAL A 83 -11.08 -9.78 -3.64
N LYS A 84 -11.36 -8.78 -2.83
CA LYS A 84 -11.55 -8.91 -1.38
C LYS A 84 -12.96 -9.40 -1.06
N THR A 85 -13.06 -10.26 -0.06
CA THR A 85 -14.32 -10.64 0.59
C THR A 85 -14.85 -9.48 1.44
N GLU A 86 -16.13 -9.52 1.82
CA GLU A 86 -16.72 -8.52 2.72
C GLU A 86 -15.94 -8.37 4.04
N LYS A 87 -15.47 -9.48 4.60
CA LYS A 87 -14.69 -9.47 5.85
C LYS A 87 -13.32 -8.81 5.70
N GLU A 88 -12.67 -9.00 4.58
CA GLU A 88 -11.39 -8.34 4.26
C GLU A 88 -11.60 -6.83 4.07
N ILE A 89 -12.66 -6.44 3.38
CA ILE A 89 -13.05 -5.03 3.22
C ILE A 89 -13.35 -4.37 4.56
N GLU A 90 -14.07 -5.05 5.49
CA GLU A 90 -14.29 -4.54 6.84
C GLU A 90 -12.99 -4.28 7.60
N ASN A 91 -11.99 -5.16 7.48
CA ASN A 91 -10.68 -4.99 8.11
C ASN A 91 -9.91 -3.79 7.50
N ILE A 92 -9.94 -3.63 6.17
CA ILE A 92 -9.35 -2.48 5.49
C ILE A 92 -10.02 -1.18 5.93
N LYS A 93 -11.36 -1.14 5.99
CA LYS A 93 -12.12 0.02 6.50
C LYS A 93 -11.77 0.34 7.95
N ALA A 94 -11.58 -0.68 8.79
CA ALA A 94 -11.16 -0.47 10.18
C ALA A 94 -9.74 0.12 10.27
N ALA A 95 -8.79 -0.36 9.46
CA ALA A 95 -7.47 0.21 9.35
C ALA A 95 -7.51 1.67 8.87
N GLN A 96 -8.32 1.95 7.82
CA GLN A 96 -8.48 3.30 7.29
C GLN A 96 -9.10 4.27 8.30
N SER A 97 -10.06 3.81 9.11
CA SER A 97 -10.65 4.64 10.17
C SER A 97 -9.62 5.11 11.20
N ILE A 98 -8.62 4.28 11.53
CA ILE A 98 -7.51 4.68 12.41
C ILE A 98 -6.63 5.72 11.72
N THR A 99 -6.35 5.55 10.43
CA THR A 99 -5.55 6.50 9.62
C THR A 99 -6.27 7.85 9.51
N ASP A 100 -7.56 7.88 9.25
CA ASP A 100 -8.37 9.12 9.23
C ASP A 100 -8.37 9.84 10.58
N ALA A 101 -8.49 9.08 11.68
CA ALA A 101 -8.41 9.65 13.03
C ALA A 101 -7.02 10.22 13.32
N ALA A 102 -5.94 9.56 12.84
CA ALA A 102 -4.58 10.05 12.99
C ALA A 102 -4.35 11.34 12.21
N PHE A 103 -4.92 11.47 11.00
CA PHE A 103 -4.89 12.73 10.25
C PHE A 103 -5.56 13.86 11.02
N THR A 104 -6.75 13.62 11.52
CA THR A 104 -7.47 14.63 12.33
C THR A 104 -6.67 15.05 13.56
N HIS A 105 -6.02 14.11 14.24
CA HIS A 105 -5.18 14.37 15.40
C HIS A 105 -3.97 15.22 15.04
N ILE A 106 -3.25 14.86 13.97
CA ILE A 106 -1.97 15.49 13.64
C ILE A 106 -2.10 16.95 13.23
N LEU A 107 -3.23 17.37 12.68
CA LEU A 107 -3.48 18.77 12.31
C LEU A 107 -3.33 19.74 13.49
N ASN A 108 -3.63 19.28 14.72
CA ASN A 108 -3.48 20.08 15.93
C ASN A 108 -2.07 19.98 16.57
N TYR A 109 -1.24 19.04 16.09
CA TYR A 109 0.12 18.83 16.61
C TYR A 109 1.19 19.59 15.83
N ILE A 110 0.93 19.87 14.55
CA ILE A 110 1.86 20.51 13.64
C ILE A 110 2.05 21.99 14.02
N ASP A 111 3.31 22.38 14.28
CA ASP A 111 3.74 23.77 14.45
C ASP A 111 5.21 23.96 14.04
N THR A 112 5.72 25.19 14.08
CA THR A 112 7.12 25.51 13.69
C THR A 112 8.18 24.97 14.64
N ASN A 113 7.82 24.44 15.81
CA ASN A 113 8.74 23.78 16.72
C ASN A 113 8.89 22.29 16.43
N LYS A 114 8.02 21.73 15.59
CA LYS A 114 8.02 20.33 15.21
C LYS A 114 8.89 20.08 14.00
N SER A 115 9.61 18.98 14.03
CA SER A 115 10.31 18.44 12.84
C SER A 115 9.44 17.42 12.10
N GLU A 116 9.82 17.13 10.86
CA GLU A 116 9.21 16.05 10.07
C GLU A 116 9.20 14.72 10.85
N ARG A 117 10.32 14.41 11.52
CA ARG A 117 10.46 13.20 12.35
C ARG A 117 9.53 13.19 13.56
N GLU A 118 9.39 14.32 14.27
CA GLU A 118 8.48 14.40 15.42
C GLU A 118 7.02 14.22 14.99
N ILE A 119 6.63 14.73 13.82
CA ILE A 119 5.29 14.55 13.25
C ILE A 119 5.06 13.09 12.85
N ALA A 120 6.04 12.44 12.20
CA ALA A 120 5.94 11.01 11.84
C ALA A 120 5.79 10.13 13.09
N LEU A 121 6.61 10.34 14.11
CA LEU A 121 6.54 9.60 15.38
C LEU A 121 5.18 9.77 16.09
N GLU A 122 4.61 10.98 16.07
CA GLU A 122 3.29 11.25 16.65
C GLU A 122 2.18 10.51 15.90
N LEU A 123 2.22 10.50 14.55
CA LEU A 123 1.29 9.71 13.73
C LEU A 123 1.35 8.22 14.07
N GLU A 124 2.55 7.64 14.11
CA GLU A 124 2.76 6.23 14.43
C GLU A 124 2.29 5.88 15.84
N PHE A 125 2.66 6.69 16.82
CA PHE A 125 2.24 6.51 18.20
C PHE A 125 0.71 6.57 18.33
N PHE A 126 0.09 7.58 17.70
CA PHE A 126 -1.36 7.73 17.73
C PHE A 126 -2.06 6.52 17.10
N MET A 127 -1.67 6.09 15.90
CA MET A 127 -2.27 4.93 15.24
C MET A 127 -2.17 3.67 16.10
N ARG A 128 -1.01 3.40 16.71
CA ARG A 128 -0.84 2.25 17.62
C ARG A 128 -1.70 2.36 18.87
N LYS A 129 -1.83 3.56 19.43
CA LYS A 129 -2.72 3.82 20.59
C LYS A 129 -4.19 3.62 20.25
N GLN A 130 -4.59 3.86 18.99
CA GLN A 130 -5.95 3.60 18.50
C GLN A 130 -6.22 2.13 18.15
N GLY A 131 -5.23 1.25 18.32
CA GLY A 131 -5.41 -0.20 18.13
C GLY A 131 -4.82 -0.77 16.85
N ALA A 132 -4.02 0.00 16.09
CA ALA A 132 -3.28 -0.56 14.98
C ALA A 132 -2.26 -1.61 15.49
N GLU A 133 -2.24 -2.78 14.87
CA GLU A 133 -1.28 -3.85 15.16
C GLU A 133 0.16 -3.42 14.86
N LYS A 134 0.31 -2.70 13.77
CA LYS A 134 1.57 -2.08 13.31
C LYS A 134 1.24 -0.93 12.35
N ILE A 135 2.25 -0.10 12.03
CA ILE A 135 2.18 0.80 10.87
C ILE A 135 2.19 -0.03 9.58
N ALA A 136 1.54 0.46 8.53
CA ALA A 136 1.44 -0.26 7.26
C ALA A 136 2.77 -0.27 6.50
N PHE A 137 3.51 0.83 6.59
CA PHE A 137 4.83 1.07 5.98
C PHE A 137 5.56 2.18 6.75
N ASP A 138 6.82 2.44 6.42
CA ASP A 138 7.58 3.53 7.03
C ASP A 138 6.92 4.87 6.71
N THR A 139 6.44 5.56 7.74
CA THR A 139 5.69 6.82 7.63
C THR A 139 6.52 7.88 6.92
N ILE A 140 5.96 8.48 5.87
CA ILE A 140 6.56 9.61 5.16
C ILE A 140 5.98 10.91 5.73
N VAL A 141 6.86 11.80 6.18
CA VAL A 141 6.53 13.20 6.47
C VAL A 141 7.64 14.06 5.90
N VAL A 142 7.32 14.83 4.88
CA VAL A 142 8.28 15.72 4.20
C VAL A 142 7.68 17.10 4.02
N SER A 143 8.52 18.15 4.14
CA SER A 143 8.04 19.52 4.14
C SER A 143 8.91 20.46 3.30
N GLY A 144 8.29 21.49 2.70
CA GLY A 144 8.97 22.44 1.86
C GLY A 144 9.71 21.77 0.71
N THR A 145 11.03 22.01 0.58
CA THR A 145 11.84 21.43 -0.50
C THR A 145 11.95 19.88 -0.42
N ASN A 146 11.89 19.30 0.79
CA ASN A 146 11.91 17.85 0.95
C ASN A 146 10.68 17.19 0.31
N GLY A 147 9.55 17.90 0.21
CA GLY A 147 8.34 17.43 -0.44
C GLY A 147 8.50 17.10 -1.93
N SER A 148 9.57 17.57 -2.57
CA SER A 148 9.87 17.16 -3.96
C SER A 148 10.38 15.72 -4.11
N MET A 149 10.72 15.06 -3.00
CA MET A 149 11.09 13.65 -2.95
C MET A 149 9.86 12.81 -2.60
N CYS A 150 9.32 12.09 -3.58
CA CYS A 150 8.06 11.31 -3.40
C CYS A 150 8.14 10.25 -2.28
N HIS A 151 9.31 9.66 -2.06
CA HIS A 151 9.59 8.72 -0.96
C HIS A 151 10.62 9.31 0.01
N GLY A 152 10.46 10.60 0.35
CA GLY A 152 11.36 11.26 1.29
C GLY A 152 11.24 10.71 2.72
N VAL A 153 12.38 10.58 3.41
CA VAL A 153 12.43 10.09 4.79
C VAL A 153 12.30 11.27 5.75
N PRO A 154 11.47 11.17 6.81
CA PRO A 154 11.32 12.24 7.81
C PRO A 154 12.65 12.63 8.44
N SER A 155 12.98 13.92 8.36
CA SER A 155 14.24 14.49 8.83
C SER A 155 14.07 15.36 10.10
N ASP A 156 15.17 15.92 10.60
CA ASP A 156 15.13 16.88 11.69
C ASP A 156 14.79 18.32 11.23
N LYS A 157 14.44 18.48 9.92
CA LYS A 157 13.96 19.77 9.40
C LYS A 157 12.70 20.20 10.14
N LYS A 158 12.73 21.40 10.70
CA LYS A 158 11.57 22.03 11.34
C LYS A 158 10.61 22.60 10.30
N ILE A 159 9.30 22.51 10.58
CA ILE A 159 8.27 23.10 9.75
C ILE A 159 8.41 24.61 9.70
N GLN A 160 8.26 25.19 8.53
CA GLN A 160 8.37 26.63 8.29
C GLN A 160 7.08 27.19 7.68
N LYS A 161 6.81 28.48 7.92
CA LYS A 161 5.71 29.16 7.24
C LYS A 161 5.96 29.17 5.73
N GLY A 162 4.95 28.78 4.98
CA GLY A 162 5.03 28.62 3.53
C GLY A 162 5.35 27.19 3.08
N ASP A 163 5.65 26.26 3.99
CA ASP A 163 5.84 24.85 3.64
C ASP A 163 4.52 24.17 3.27
N PHE A 164 4.54 23.36 2.21
CA PHE A 164 3.66 22.21 2.11
C PHE A 164 4.25 21.08 2.95
N ILE A 165 3.39 20.33 3.62
CA ILE A 165 3.73 19.16 4.42
C ILE A 165 2.95 17.99 3.82
N THR A 166 3.65 17.08 3.17
CA THR A 166 3.08 15.84 2.65
C THR A 166 3.31 14.75 3.68
N MET A 167 2.22 14.12 4.09
CA MET A 167 2.18 13.04 5.06
C MET A 167 1.54 11.83 4.40
N ASP A 168 2.27 10.71 4.37
CA ASP A 168 1.84 9.45 3.79
C ASP A 168 2.05 8.35 4.84
N PHE A 169 0.95 7.72 5.25
CA PHE A 169 0.92 6.80 6.38
C PHE A 169 -0.31 5.90 6.36
N GLY A 170 -0.17 4.76 7.00
CA GLY A 170 -1.24 3.78 7.10
C GLY A 170 -1.13 2.90 8.34
N ALA A 171 -2.24 2.28 8.70
CA ALA A 171 -2.40 1.37 9.83
C ALA A 171 -2.62 -0.07 9.35
N VAL A 172 -2.43 -1.04 10.25
CA VAL A 172 -2.76 -2.45 10.01
C VAL A 172 -3.74 -2.93 11.08
N VAL A 173 -4.85 -3.56 10.62
CA VAL A 173 -5.86 -4.18 11.48
C VAL A 173 -6.17 -5.58 10.96
N ASN A 174 -6.07 -6.59 11.82
CA ASN A 174 -6.25 -8.01 11.47
C ASN A 174 -5.42 -8.44 10.24
N GLY A 175 -4.19 -7.88 10.12
CA GLY A 175 -3.27 -8.13 9.02
C GLY A 175 -3.55 -7.30 7.75
N TYR A 176 -4.65 -6.54 7.65
CA TYR A 176 -5.01 -5.72 6.49
C TYR A 176 -4.52 -4.29 6.64
N HIS A 177 -3.96 -3.76 5.55
CA HIS A 177 -3.34 -2.44 5.48
C HIS A 177 -4.34 -1.37 5.06
N SER A 178 -4.12 -0.14 5.55
CA SER A 178 -4.65 1.08 4.96
C SER A 178 -3.52 1.94 4.41
N ASP A 179 -3.89 2.89 3.55
CA ASP A 179 -2.98 3.78 2.86
C ASP A 179 -3.63 5.14 2.61
N MET A 180 -2.94 6.21 2.95
CA MET A 180 -3.44 7.56 2.72
C MET A 180 -2.32 8.59 2.69
N THR A 181 -2.30 9.42 1.64
CA THR A 181 -1.49 10.63 1.61
C THR A 181 -2.37 11.88 1.70
N ARG A 182 -1.94 12.83 2.52
CA ARG A 182 -2.45 14.20 2.55
C ARG A 182 -1.32 15.21 2.53
N THR A 183 -1.51 16.26 1.72
CA THR A 183 -0.63 17.43 1.75
C THR A 183 -1.39 18.60 2.36
N VAL A 184 -0.83 19.22 3.40
CA VAL A 184 -1.36 20.45 4.03
C VAL A 184 -0.35 21.57 3.90
N ALA A 185 -0.79 22.81 4.08
CA ALA A 185 0.08 23.97 4.10
C ALA A 185 0.24 24.52 5.54
N TYR A 186 1.39 25.13 5.84
CA TYR A 186 1.59 25.83 7.09
C TYR A 186 1.76 27.34 6.87
N GLY A 187 0.81 28.13 7.37
CA GLY A 187 0.81 29.59 7.22
C GLY A 187 0.40 30.05 5.81
N THR A 188 1.28 30.78 5.11
CA THR A 188 0.94 31.36 3.81
C THR A 188 1.23 30.40 2.65
N VAL A 189 0.39 30.42 1.63
CA VAL A 189 0.51 29.61 0.40
C VAL A 189 0.63 30.52 -0.81
N SER A 190 1.63 30.30 -1.64
CA SER A 190 1.78 31.01 -2.92
C SER A 190 0.74 30.56 -3.96
N GLU A 191 0.47 31.39 -4.94
CA GLU A 191 -0.43 31.03 -6.05
C GLU A 191 0.08 29.81 -6.85
N ALA A 192 1.40 29.70 -7.01
CA ALA A 192 2.00 28.52 -7.66
C ALA A 192 1.73 27.23 -6.88
N GLN A 193 1.83 27.26 -5.54
CA GLN A 193 1.49 26.11 -4.69
C GLN A 193 0.00 25.74 -4.79
N LYS A 194 -0.89 26.74 -4.74
CA LYS A 194 -2.33 26.51 -4.90
C LYS A 194 -2.66 25.88 -6.25
N GLN A 195 -2.03 26.38 -7.33
CA GLN A 195 -2.26 25.84 -8.67
C GLN A 195 -1.81 24.38 -8.79
N VAL A 196 -0.63 24.02 -8.26
CA VAL A 196 -0.15 22.63 -8.23
C VAL A 196 -1.11 21.76 -7.42
N TYR A 197 -1.50 22.20 -6.22
CA TYR A 197 -2.45 21.47 -5.38
C TYR A 197 -3.77 21.18 -6.08
N GLN A 198 -4.35 22.20 -6.71
CA GLN A 198 -5.61 22.08 -7.45
C GLN A 198 -5.48 21.13 -8.64
N THR A 199 -4.33 21.15 -9.35
CA THR A 199 -4.08 20.22 -10.45
C THR A 199 -4.04 18.78 -9.97
N VAL A 200 -3.33 18.50 -8.86
CA VAL A 200 -3.28 17.16 -8.26
C VAL A 200 -4.65 16.71 -7.77
N LEU A 201 -5.41 17.60 -7.11
CA LEU A 201 -6.76 17.30 -6.65
C LEU A 201 -7.70 16.97 -7.83
N GLN A 202 -7.66 17.74 -8.92
CA GLN A 202 -8.45 17.48 -10.12
C GLN A 202 -8.06 16.14 -10.77
N ALA A 203 -6.76 15.82 -10.83
CA ALA A 203 -6.27 14.56 -11.37
C ALA A 203 -6.75 13.36 -10.52
N GLN A 204 -6.69 13.48 -9.20
CA GLN A 204 -7.13 12.45 -8.27
C GLN A 204 -8.65 12.22 -8.38
N LEU A 205 -9.44 13.28 -8.42
CA LEU A 205 -10.90 13.19 -8.58
C LEU A 205 -11.29 12.58 -9.93
N ALA A 206 -10.60 12.94 -11.02
CA ALA A 206 -10.85 12.36 -12.35
C ALA A 206 -10.52 10.86 -12.39
N ALA A 207 -9.42 10.45 -11.75
CA ALA A 207 -9.07 9.04 -11.63
C ALA A 207 -10.10 8.25 -10.82
N ILE A 208 -10.56 8.78 -9.67
CA ILE A 208 -11.64 8.16 -8.88
C ILE A 208 -12.94 8.06 -9.69
N GLN A 209 -13.31 9.13 -10.41
CA GLN A 209 -14.52 9.11 -11.25
C GLN A 209 -14.44 8.08 -12.38
N THR A 210 -13.23 7.80 -12.87
CA THR A 210 -12.98 6.80 -13.91
C THR A 210 -12.98 5.38 -13.36
N ALA A 211 -12.62 5.19 -12.08
CA ALA A 211 -12.50 3.88 -11.46
C ALA A 211 -13.87 3.19 -11.33
N THR A 212 -14.07 2.13 -12.12
CA THR A 212 -15.28 1.32 -12.15
C THR A 212 -14.94 -0.11 -12.57
N SER A 213 -15.84 -1.06 -12.38
CA SER A 213 -15.68 -2.42 -12.87
C SER A 213 -15.67 -2.50 -14.39
N GLY A 214 -14.91 -3.44 -14.95
CA GLY A 214 -14.93 -3.79 -16.37
C GLY A 214 -14.02 -2.94 -17.27
N ILE A 215 -13.20 -2.04 -16.71
CA ILE A 215 -12.25 -1.24 -17.47
C ILE A 215 -10.81 -1.69 -17.22
N PRO A 216 -9.89 -1.51 -18.16
CA PRO A 216 -8.48 -1.73 -17.91
C PRO A 216 -7.90 -0.69 -16.95
N CYS A 217 -7.04 -1.15 -16.03
CA CYS A 217 -6.42 -0.32 -14.99
C CYS A 217 -5.68 0.91 -15.52
N ASN A 218 -5.08 0.80 -16.72
CA ASN A 218 -4.38 1.93 -17.34
C ASN A 218 -5.31 3.10 -17.75
N GLN A 219 -6.62 2.89 -17.84
CA GLN A 219 -7.55 4.00 -18.11
C GLN A 219 -7.67 4.92 -16.89
N VAL A 220 -7.62 4.37 -15.67
CA VAL A 220 -7.62 5.17 -14.44
C VAL A 220 -6.32 5.97 -14.32
N ASP A 221 -5.18 5.35 -14.59
CA ASP A 221 -3.88 6.04 -14.62
C ASP A 221 -3.87 7.16 -15.66
N LYS A 222 -4.37 6.88 -16.88
CA LYS A 222 -4.46 7.86 -17.95
C LYS A 222 -5.29 9.08 -17.56
N ALA A 223 -6.40 8.89 -16.86
CA ALA A 223 -7.28 10.00 -16.44
C ALA A 223 -6.55 11.01 -15.54
N ALA A 224 -5.68 10.54 -14.65
CA ALA A 224 -4.86 11.42 -13.83
C ALA A 224 -3.74 12.09 -14.64
N ARG A 225 -3.00 11.31 -15.45
CA ARG A 225 -1.87 11.82 -16.23
C ARG A 225 -2.29 12.87 -17.26
N ASP A 226 -3.40 12.66 -17.97
CA ASP A 226 -3.90 13.61 -18.95
C ASP A 226 -4.11 15.02 -18.34
N ILE A 227 -4.47 15.12 -17.07
CA ILE A 227 -4.64 16.41 -16.38
C ILE A 227 -3.28 16.98 -15.95
N ILE A 228 -2.41 16.16 -15.36
CA ILE A 228 -1.10 16.62 -14.87
C ILE A 228 -0.21 17.06 -16.02
N ASP A 229 -0.17 16.31 -17.11
CA ASP A 229 0.76 16.53 -18.22
C ASP A 229 0.45 17.78 -19.03
N VAL A 230 -0.73 18.39 -18.89
CA VAL A 230 -1.06 19.69 -19.55
C VAL A 230 -0.03 20.77 -19.18
N ASN A 231 0.34 20.88 -17.89
CA ASN A 231 1.23 21.92 -17.41
C ASN A 231 2.45 21.41 -16.64
N TYR A 232 2.44 20.12 -16.24
CA TYR A 232 3.45 19.53 -15.37
C TYR A 232 3.98 18.19 -15.92
N ALA A 233 4.09 18.08 -17.24
CA ALA A 233 4.61 16.86 -17.87
C ALA A 233 5.98 16.44 -17.30
N GLY A 234 6.11 15.14 -17.00
CA GLY A 234 7.33 14.57 -16.46
C GLY A 234 7.55 14.77 -14.94
N THR A 235 6.62 15.40 -14.23
CA THR A 235 6.70 15.60 -12.77
C THR A 235 5.94 14.55 -11.95
N PHE A 236 5.21 13.64 -12.62
CA PHE A 236 4.49 12.52 -12.04
C PHE A 236 5.14 11.20 -12.49
N GLY A 237 6.10 10.71 -11.73
CA GLY A 237 6.99 9.61 -12.13
C GLY A 237 6.62 8.21 -11.66
N HIS A 238 5.57 8.04 -10.85
CA HIS A 238 5.12 6.74 -10.32
C HIS A 238 3.75 6.32 -10.87
N THR A 239 3.22 5.16 -10.46
CA THR A 239 1.88 4.68 -10.80
C THR A 239 0.82 5.54 -10.13
N THR A 240 -0.38 5.61 -10.72
CA THR A 240 -1.51 6.31 -10.09
C THR A 240 -2.05 5.55 -8.88
N GLY A 241 -1.71 4.26 -8.72
CA GLY A 241 -2.09 3.50 -7.56
C GLY A 241 -1.75 2.03 -7.66
N HIS A 242 -1.95 1.32 -6.56
CA HIS A 242 -1.72 -0.11 -6.39
C HIS A 242 -2.83 -0.73 -5.53
N ALA A 243 -3.08 -2.03 -5.69
CA ALA A 243 -4.00 -2.71 -4.79
C ALA A 243 -3.40 -2.80 -3.38
N VAL A 244 -4.29 -2.85 -2.39
CA VAL A 244 -3.96 -2.92 -0.95
C VAL A 244 -4.72 -4.09 -0.34
N GLY A 245 -4.10 -4.79 0.60
CA GLY A 245 -4.72 -5.90 1.32
C GLY A 245 -3.87 -6.40 2.48
N LEU A 246 -3.47 -7.66 2.42
CA LEU A 246 -2.53 -8.27 3.38
C LEU A 246 -1.12 -7.69 3.26
N GLU A 247 -0.79 -7.16 2.10
CA GLU A 247 0.42 -6.40 1.84
C GLU A 247 0.03 -4.98 1.44
N ILE A 248 0.95 -4.03 1.69
CA ILE A 248 0.70 -2.64 1.31
C ILE A 248 0.64 -2.50 -0.21
N HIS A 249 1.54 -3.14 -0.94
CA HIS A 249 1.56 -3.13 -2.39
C HIS A 249 1.14 -4.50 -2.92
N GLU A 250 -0.08 -4.60 -3.40
CA GLU A 250 -0.62 -5.77 -4.08
C GLU A 250 -0.89 -5.49 -5.57
N TRP A 251 -1.06 -6.54 -6.35
CA TRP A 251 -1.55 -6.47 -7.72
C TRP A 251 -3.11 -6.39 -7.73
N PRO A 252 -3.74 -5.64 -8.69
CA PRO A 252 -3.14 -4.91 -9.82
C PRO A 252 -2.72 -3.47 -9.46
N TYR A 253 -2.14 -2.79 -10.46
CA TYR A 253 -1.71 -1.39 -10.37
C TYR A 253 -2.50 -0.51 -11.34
N PHE A 254 -2.90 0.70 -10.92
CA PHE A 254 -3.31 1.75 -11.84
C PHE A 254 -2.05 2.38 -12.46
N ALA A 255 -1.57 1.78 -13.55
CA ALA A 255 -0.29 2.11 -14.17
C ALA A 255 -0.40 2.14 -15.69
N PRO A 256 0.46 2.90 -16.42
CA PRO A 256 0.34 3.09 -17.87
C PRO A 256 0.32 1.78 -18.69
N ALA A 257 1.05 0.76 -18.25
CA ALA A 257 1.15 -0.51 -18.97
C ALA A 257 0.15 -1.60 -18.48
N CYS A 258 -0.65 -1.32 -17.45
CA CYS A 258 -1.51 -2.32 -16.82
C CYS A 258 -2.82 -2.50 -17.60
N GLN A 259 -2.99 -3.64 -18.26
CA GLN A 259 -4.19 -4.01 -19.03
C GLN A 259 -5.18 -4.88 -18.22
N VAL A 260 -4.93 -5.08 -16.93
CA VAL A 260 -5.81 -5.85 -16.05
C VAL A 260 -7.17 -5.19 -15.99
N ILE A 261 -8.22 -5.98 -16.16
CA ILE A 261 -9.60 -5.50 -16.04
C ILE A 261 -10.00 -5.45 -14.57
N THR A 262 -10.46 -4.30 -14.14
CA THR A 262 -10.98 -4.08 -12.79
C THR A 262 -12.21 -4.94 -12.53
N LYS A 263 -12.34 -5.44 -11.29
CA LYS A 263 -13.47 -6.25 -10.84
C LYS A 263 -14.03 -5.69 -9.54
N PRO A 264 -15.34 -5.87 -9.27
CA PRO A 264 -15.92 -5.53 -7.98
C PRO A 264 -15.19 -6.25 -6.86
N GLY A 265 -14.98 -5.58 -5.73
CA GLY A 265 -14.24 -6.11 -4.58
C GLY A 265 -12.73 -5.84 -4.63
N MET A 266 -12.18 -5.28 -5.70
CA MET A 266 -10.80 -4.78 -5.71
C MET A 266 -10.69 -3.51 -4.88
N VAL A 267 -9.68 -3.41 -4.00
CA VAL A 267 -9.32 -2.19 -3.26
C VAL A 267 -7.99 -1.69 -3.79
N ILE A 268 -7.98 -0.46 -4.32
CA ILE A 268 -6.81 0.10 -5.03
C ILE A 268 -6.65 1.56 -4.60
N THR A 269 -5.40 2.04 -4.44
CA THR A 269 -5.10 3.45 -4.15
C THR A 269 -5.28 4.33 -5.39
N VAL A 270 -5.56 5.61 -5.18
CA VAL A 270 -5.56 6.65 -6.21
C VAL A 270 -4.77 7.84 -5.68
N GLU A 271 -3.50 7.94 -6.08
CA GLU A 271 -2.48 8.75 -5.44
C GLU A 271 -1.63 9.60 -6.41
N PRO A 272 -2.21 10.30 -7.39
CA PRO A 272 -1.41 11.12 -8.27
C PRO A 272 -0.64 12.21 -7.51
N GLY A 273 0.55 12.56 -8.01
CA GLY A 273 1.38 13.60 -7.41
C GLY A 273 2.13 14.44 -8.45
N ILE A 274 2.51 15.65 -8.04
CA ILE A 274 3.41 16.53 -8.77
C ILE A 274 4.59 16.84 -7.87
N TYR A 275 5.81 16.58 -8.36
CA TYR A 275 7.03 16.77 -7.61
C TYR A 275 7.95 17.72 -8.37
N LEU A 276 8.11 18.94 -7.85
CA LEU A 276 8.94 20.00 -8.45
C LEU A 276 10.31 20.01 -7.75
N GLU A 277 11.30 19.40 -8.40
CA GLU A 277 12.64 19.20 -7.84
C GLU A 277 13.20 20.49 -7.21
N GLY A 278 13.68 20.37 -5.96
CA GLY A 278 14.25 21.47 -5.17
C GLY A 278 13.24 22.55 -4.76
N LYS A 279 11.94 22.36 -5.00
CA LYS A 279 10.90 23.32 -4.62
C LYS A 279 9.92 22.71 -3.61
N PHE A 280 9.01 21.88 -4.04
CA PHE A 280 8.01 21.19 -3.22
C PHE A 280 7.33 20.07 -4.03
N GLY A 281 6.55 19.24 -3.36
CA GLY A 281 5.66 18.28 -3.99
C GLY A 281 4.28 18.29 -3.36
N VAL A 282 3.32 17.70 -4.08
CA VAL A 282 1.94 17.46 -3.62
C VAL A 282 1.54 16.05 -4.03
N ARG A 283 1.03 15.26 -3.10
CA ARG A 283 0.31 14.00 -3.35
C ARG A 283 -0.99 14.02 -2.56
N ILE A 284 -2.06 13.55 -3.19
CA ILE A 284 -3.38 13.36 -2.56
C ILE A 284 -3.82 11.96 -2.91
N GLU A 285 -4.09 11.16 -1.89
CA GLU A 285 -4.36 9.73 -2.03
C GLU A 285 -5.57 9.29 -1.25
N ASP A 286 -6.38 8.47 -1.88
CA ASP A 286 -7.44 7.69 -1.25
C ASP A 286 -7.36 6.23 -1.66
N MET A 287 -7.87 5.33 -0.84
CA MET A 287 -8.22 3.96 -1.25
C MET A 287 -9.64 3.92 -1.79
N VAL A 288 -9.84 3.26 -2.91
CA VAL A 288 -11.17 3.04 -3.50
C VAL A 288 -11.51 1.56 -3.60
N LEU A 289 -12.73 1.20 -3.24
CA LEU A 289 -13.31 -0.12 -3.46
C LEU A 289 -14.08 -0.12 -4.78
N ILE A 290 -13.64 -0.89 -5.75
CA ILE A 290 -14.31 -1.04 -7.03
C ILE A 290 -15.67 -1.71 -6.84
N GLN A 291 -16.71 -1.14 -7.41
CA GLN A 291 -18.08 -1.64 -7.43
C GLN A 291 -18.54 -1.92 -8.87
N GLU A 292 -19.71 -2.54 -9.04
CA GLU A 292 -20.30 -2.79 -10.37
C GLU A 292 -20.46 -1.50 -11.20
N ASN A 293 -20.85 -0.40 -10.55
CA ASN A 293 -21.01 0.92 -11.14
C ASN A 293 -20.23 1.95 -10.33
N GLY A 294 -19.00 2.28 -10.78
CA GLY A 294 -18.13 3.22 -10.08
C GLY A 294 -17.32 2.58 -8.96
N CYS A 295 -16.97 3.37 -7.95
CA CYS A 295 -16.24 2.93 -6.77
C CYS A 295 -16.73 3.63 -5.49
N GLU A 296 -16.51 3.00 -4.35
CA GLU A 296 -16.67 3.59 -3.01
C GLU A 296 -15.31 4.12 -2.55
N ASN A 297 -15.25 5.41 -2.19
CA ASN A 297 -14.07 5.95 -1.52
C ASN A 297 -14.06 5.51 -0.06
N LEU A 298 -13.00 4.80 0.36
CA LEU A 298 -12.84 4.29 1.72
C LEU A 298 -12.17 5.30 2.66
N THR A 299 -11.56 6.36 2.12
CA THR A 299 -10.82 7.39 2.87
C THR A 299 -11.74 8.56 3.21
N GLY A 300 -11.93 8.83 4.50
CA GLY A 300 -12.86 9.86 4.99
C GLY A 300 -12.23 11.24 5.22
N SER A 301 -10.89 11.35 5.21
CA SER A 301 -10.17 12.60 5.46
C SER A 301 -10.36 13.63 4.35
N ALA A 302 -10.53 14.91 4.71
CA ALA A 302 -10.70 16.00 3.76
C ALA A 302 -9.53 16.10 2.75
N LYS A 303 -9.84 16.45 1.50
CA LYS A 303 -8.90 16.59 0.38
C LYS A 303 -8.66 18.03 -0.05
N GLU A 304 -9.47 18.93 0.39
CA GLU A 304 -9.28 20.36 0.15
C GLU A 304 -7.99 20.83 0.82
N LEU A 305 -7.36 21.87 0.25
CA LEU A 305 -6.16 22.44 0.82
C LEU A 305 -6.43 23.04 2.22
N LEU A 306 -5.93 22.37 3.24
CA LEU A 306 -5.93 22.87 4.61
C LEU A 306 -4.70 23.76 4.84
N ILE A 307 -4.91 24.91 5.45
CA ILE A 307 -3.84 25.84 5.85
C ILE A 307 -3.86 25.93 7.39
N LEU A 308 -2.80 25.49 8.01
CA LEU A 308 -2.60 25.45 9.48
C LEU A 308 -1.96 26.73 9.99
#